data_9e7bde16ece4adb983178ce34933a16c
#
_entry.id   9e7bde16ece4adb983178ce34933a16c
#
_cell.length_a   1.000
_cell.length_b   1.000
_cell.length_c   1.000
_cell.angle_alpha   90.00
_cell.angle_beta   90.00
_cell.angle_gamma   90.00
#
_symmetry.space_group_name_H-M   'P 1'
#
loop_
_entity.id
_entity.type
_entity.pdbx_description
1 polymer ?
#
loop_
_entity_poly.entity_id
_entity_poly.type
_entity_poly.pdbx_seq_one_letter_code
_entity_poly.pdbx_strand_id
1 'polypeptide(L)'
;MTEQIIRKIFHAGVFLFCMCTAVGAQDLEENRDLTDEVREWRNDTSALLTSPELIVGKNYISFLPVIGYAPANGFLLGAALSVSHLTAPSPTKMSSALINAQVTSKKQFIVNARSKVYLKNNEWFMQGDWRIMLFAQPTYGLGIFNSDVGDYLFGANNLHQNTLPEAEPMRFDYLRIYEDVVKQVGDKPLYVGLGLSIDHHYNIEDERLNTDTSSEDFYITQHYAYSVDKKFNPQTYITNGFNLNILTDTRDVICNPYSGYYGSFSIRVNPEIFRNSQYSIMSNYDVRYYIPLSTSIKRKVLAFWSWGTFVLDGNVPYLALPSVGWDTYNRSGRGYIQGRYRGINMVYLEAEYRFPISDNGLWGGVVFLNNTLASSPDQGLFDEAAPAMGAGLRLKMDKRARVNLTVDMAVGLDRSSGIYFGLQEAF
;
A
#
# COMPACT_ATOMS: atom_id res chain seq x y z
N MET A 1 18.27 22.88 12.83
CA MET A 1 16.97 23.14 12.16
C MET A 1 16.03 21.95 12.31
N THR A 2 16.53 20.72 12.27
CA THR A 2 15.78 19.46 12.40
C THR A 2 15.08 19.30 13.76
N GLU A 3 15.75 19.60 14.85
CA GLU A 3 15.19 19.46 16.21
C GLU A 3 14.01 20.39 16.51
N GLN A 4 14.02 21.59 15.97
CA GLN A 4 12.90 22.54 16.12
C GLN A 4 11.67 22.12 15.31
N ILE A 5 11.86 21.46 14.17
CA ILE A 5 10.77 20.96 13.34
C ILE A 5 10.16 19.74 14.01
N ILE A 6 10.97 18.80 14.51
CA ILE A 6 10.51 17.62 15.27
C ILE A 6 9.74 18.04 16.52
N ARG A 7 10.21 19.04 17.25
CA ARG A 7 9.50 19.60 18.42
C ARG A 7 8.15 20.21 18.04
N LYS A 8 8.07 20.97 16.93
CA LYS A 8 6.80 21.56 16.46
C LYS A 8 5.81 20.48 16.00
N ILE A 9 6.29 19.43 15.33
CA ILE A 9 5.48 18.29 14.91
C ILE A 9 4.98 17.51 16.14
N PHE A 10 5.84 17.29 17.14
CA PHE A 10 5.46 16.61 18.37
C PHE A 10 4.42 17.40 19.18
N HIS A 11 4.58 18.73 19.30
CA HIS A 11 3.60 19.60 20.00
C HIS A 11 2.27 19.69 19.23
N ALA A 12 2.28 19.73 17.88
CA ALA A 12 1.07 19.70 17.08
C ALA A 12 0.33 18.35 17.19
N GLY A 13 1.07 17.23 17.20
CA GLY A 13 0.52 15.90 17.40
C GLY A 13 -0.10 15.70 18.78
N VAL A 14 0.56 16.21 19.84
CA VAL A 14 0.03 16.17 21.21
C VAL A 14 -1.20 17.07 21.36
N PHE A 15 -1.23 18.23 20.69
CA PHE A 15 -2.39 19.15 20.71
C PHE A 15 -3.60 18.55 19.98
N LEU A 16 -3.39 17.87 18.85
CA LEU A 16 -4.44 17.15 18.13
C LEU A 16 -4.97 15.96 18.95
N PHE A 17 -4.09 15.23 19.64
CA PHE A 17 -4.47 14.11 20.50
C PHE A 17 -5.31 14.57 21.71
N CYS A 18 -5.00 15.73 22.30
CA CYS A 18 -5.78 16.31 23.40
C CYS A 18 -7.17 16.81 22.98
N MET A 19 -7.38 17.21 21.71
CA MET A 19 -8.71 17.62 21.25
C MET A 19 -9.66 16.44 21.02
N CYS A 20 -9.15 15.24 20.77
CA CYS A 20 -9.98 14.05 20.54
C CYS A 20 -10.62 13.45 21.80
N THR A 21 -10.25 13.89 22.99
CA THR A 21 -10.78 13.34 24.26
C THR A 21 -12.14 13.94 24.69
N ALA A 22 -12.65 14.93 23.97
CA ALA A 22 -13.85 15.67 24.35
C ALA A 22 -15.16 15.23 23.65
N VAL A 23 -15.12 14.17 22.82
CA VAL A 23 -16.36 13.61 22.24
C VAL A 23 -16.97 12.67 23.25
N GLY A 24 -18.05 13.13 23.88
CA GLY A 24 -18.82 12.37 24.86
C GLY A 24 -19.28 11.02 24.31
N ALA A 25 -19.37 10.03 25.20
CA ALA A 25 -19.95 8.74 24.90
C ALA A 25 -21.44 8.92 24.61
N GLN A 26 -21.82 8.93 23.33
CA GLN A 26 -23.20 8.80 22.89
C GLN A 26 -23.40 7.36 22.40
N ASP A 27 -24.46 6.72 22.86
CA ASP A 27 -24.90 5.43 22.33
C ASP A 27 -25.33 5.62 20.88
N LEU A 28 -24.65 4.91 19.98
CA LEU A 28 -24.98 4.96 18.54
C LEU A 28 -26.20 4.08 18.29
N GLU A 29 -27.39 4.66 18.32
CA GLU A 29 -28.67 3.93 18.14
C GLU A 29 -28.88 3.40 16.73
N GLU A 30 -28.28 4.00 15.68
CA GLU A 30 -28.45 3.55 14.31
C GLU A 30 -27.13 3.39 13.55
N ASN A 31 -26.95 2.22 12.96
CA ASN A 31 -25.81 1.95 12.07
C ASN A 31 -26.26 2.15 10.61
N ARG A 32 -26.18 3.38 10.12
CA ARG A 32 -26.59 3.78 8.77
C ARG A 32 -25.43 3.77 7.78
N ASP A 33 -25.76 3.61 6.50
CA ASP A 33 -24.82 3.75 5.39
C ASP A 33 -25.42 4.63 4.26
N LEU A 34 -24.64 4.94 3.24
CA LEU A 34 -25.10 5.77 2.12
C LEU A 34 -26.28 5.13 1.39
N THR A 35 -26.36 3.80 1.37
CA THR A 35 -27.47 3.09 0.74
C THR A 35 -28.79 3.35 1.47
N ASP A 36 -28.75 3.43 2.80
CA ASP A 36 -29.91 3.77 3.62
C ASP A 36 -30.39 5.21 3.33
N GLU A 37 -29.46 6.17 3.22
CA GLU A 37 -29.78 7.57 2.90
C GLU A 37 -30.43 7.70 1.50
N VAL A 38 -29.88 7.00 0.50
CA VAL A 38 -30.42 7.01 -0.87
C VAL A 38 -31.81 6.37 -0.92
N ARG A 39 -32.06 5.32 -0.15
CA ARG A 39 -33.39 4.67 -0.06
C ARG A 39 -34.40 5.57 0.60
N GLU A 40 -34.04 6.20 1.72
CA GLU A 40 -34.90 7.16 2.39
C GLU A 40 -35.27 8.32 1.47
N TRP A 41 -34.30 8.88 0.74
CA TRP A 41 -34.54 9.91 -0.26
C TRP A 41 -35.51 9.46 -1.38
N ARG A 42 -35.49 8.13 -1.73
CA ARG A 42 -36.39 7.53 -2.71
C ARG A 42 -37.72 7.05 -2.13
N ASN A 43 -37.97 7.25 -0.84
CA ASN A 43 -39.14 6.72 -0.10
C ASN A 43 -39.25 5.17 -0.18
N ASP A 44 -38.15 4.47 -0.34
CA ASP A 44 -38.09 3.00 -0.39
C ASP A 44 -37.79 2.42 1.00
N THR A 45 -38.84 2.08 1.73
CA THR A 45 -38.74 1.49 3.08
C THR A 45 -38.61 -0.04 3.10
N SER A 46 -38.72 -0.70 1.94
CA SER A 46 -38.86 -2.16 1.83
C SER A 46 -37.62 -2.96 2.28
N ALA A 47 -36.47 -2.35 2.34
CA ALA A 47 -35.19 -3.02 2.58
C ALA A 47 -34.49 -2.67 3.93
N LEU A 48 -35.09 -1.82 4.76
CA LEU A 48 -34.54 -1.48 6.08
C LEU A 48 -34.53 -2.64 7.07
N LEU A 49 -35.30 -3.70 6.80
CA LEU A 49 -35.62 -4.74 7.80
C LEU A 49 -34.95 -6.10 7.57
N THR A 50 -34.28 -6.37 6.46
CA THR A 50 -33.69 -7.68 6.22
C THR A 50 -32.28 -7.59 5.67
N SER A 51 -31.31 -8.02 6.49
CA SER A 51 -30.01 -8.46 5.94
C SER A 51 -30.27 -9.72 5.12
N PRO A 52 -30.16 -9.71 3.78
CA PRO A 52 -30.27 -10.97 3.04
C PRO A 52 -29.14 -11.89 3.54
N GLU A 53 -29.52 -13.10 3.93
CA GLU A 53 -28.56 -14.15 4.24
C GLU A 53 -27.65 -14.37 3.03
N LEU A 54 -26.35 -14.53 3.29
CA LEU A 54 -25.40 -14.84 2.23
C LEU A 54 -25.68 -16.26 1.74
N ILE A 55 -26.00 -16.38 0.46
CA ILE A 55 -26.31 -17.66 -0.17
C ILE A 55 -25.02 -18.31 -0.64
N VAL A 56 -24.76 -19.52 -0.18
CA VAL A 56 -23.63 -20.36 -0.62
C VAL A 56 -23.74 -20.61 -2.13
N GLY A 57 -22.63 -20.46 -2.83
CA GLY A 57 -22.57 -20.66 -4.29
C GLY A 57 -23.02 -19.47 -5.12
N LYS A 58 -23.55 -18.40 -4.51
CA LYS A 58 -23.96 -17.18 -5.22
C LYS A 58 -22.80 -16.21 -5.37
N ASN A 59 -22.69 -15.62 -6.58
CA ASN A 59 -21.77 -14.51 -6.85
C ASN A 59 -22.47 -13.18 -6.58
N TYR A 60 -21.82 -12.30 -5.81
CA TYR A 60 -22.22 -10.93 -5.56
C TYR A 60 -21.27 -10.03 -6.35
N ILE A 61 -21.79 -9.38 -7.37
CA ILE A 61 -21.01 -8.56 -8.31
C ILE A 61 -21.38 -7.10 -8.11
N SER A 62 -20.36 -6.25 -7.93
CA SER A 62 -20.53 -4.81 -7.84
C SER A 62 -19.61 -4.12 -8.84
N PHE A 63 -20.17 -3.21 -9.61
CA PHE A 63 -19.44 -2.34 -10.51
C PHE A 63 -19.42 -0.92 -9.93
N LEU A 64 -18.25 -0.30 -9.87
CA LEU A 64 -18.05 1.02 -9.30
C LEU A 64 -17.23 1.88 -10.28
N PRO A 65 -17.71 3.05 -10.66
CA PRO A 65 -16.88 4.04 -11.31
C PRO A 65 -15.78 4.50 -10.33
N VAL A 66 -14.57 4.69 -10.82
CA VAL A 66 -13.44 5.18 -10.04
C VAL A 66 -13.05 6.56 -10.56
N ILE A 67 -13.21 7.57 -9.73
CA ILE A 67 -12.75 8.93 -10.00
C ILE A 67 -11.94 9.35 -8.79
N GLY A 68 -10.76 9.91 -9.00
CA GLY A 68 -9.94 10.31 -7.88
C GLY A 68 -8.74 11.16 -8.30
N TYR A 69 -7.94 11.46 -7.30
CA TYR A 69 -6.68 12.15 -7.45
C TYR A 69 -5.65 11.51 -6.51
N ALA A 70 -4.45 11.32 -6.99
CA ALA A 70 -3.30 10.97 -6.17
C ALA A 70 -2.06 11.73 -6.67
N PRO A 71 -1.15 12.15 -5.78
CA PRO A 71 0.02 12.94 -6.18
C PRO A 71 0.88 12.28 -7.28
N ALA A 72 1.02 10.95 -7.24
CA ALA A 72 1.77 10.19 -8.23
C ALA A 72 1.07 10.13 -9.60
N ASN A 73 -0.26 10.08 -9.62
CA ASN A 73 -1.05 9.76 -10.82
C ASN A 73 -1.73 11.00 -11.41
N GLY A 74 -1.89 12.07 -10.63
CA GLY A 74 -2.76 13.18 -10.98
C GLY A 74 -4.23 12.78 -10.88
N PHE A 75 -5.09 13.34 -11.72
CA PHE A 75 -6.49 12.92 -11.83
C PHE A 75 -6.56 11.53 -12.48
N LEU A 76 -7.42 10.68 -11.95
CA LEU A 76 -7.67 9.35 -12.46
C LEU A 76 -9.15 9.12 -12.72
N LEU A 77 -9.43 8.38 -13.79
CA LEU A 77 -10.74 7.93 -14.19
C LEU A 77 -10.67 6.44 -14.53
N GLY A 78 -11.63 5.67 -14.05
CA GLY A 78 -11.61 4.24 -14.29
C GLY A 78 -12.88 3.54 -13.83
N ALA A 79 -12.76 2.22 -13.73
CA ALA A 79 -13.81 1.34 -13.24
C ALA A 79 -13.23 0.24 -12.37
N ALA A 80 -13.99 -0.16 -11.35
CA ALA A 80 -13.69 -1.30 -10.50
C ALA A 80 -14.83 -2.31 -10.54
N LEU A 81 -14.48 -3.58 -10.70
CA LEU A 81 -15.36 -4.73 -10.60
C LEU A 81 -14.98 -5.52 -9.35
N SER A 82 -15.90 -5.61 -8.40
CA SER A 82 -15.76 -6.46 -7.22
C SER A 82 -16.66 -7.68 -7.34
N VAL A 83 -16.09 -8.86 -7.13
CA VAL A 83 -16.83 -10.11 -7.07
C VAL A 83 -16.60 -10.72 -5.69
N SER A 84 -17.68 -11.06 -4.99
CA SER A 84 -17.62 -11.81 -3.73
C SER A 84 -18.39 -13.11 -3.87
N HIS A 85 -17.84 -14.19 -3.29
CA HIS A 85 -18.39 -15.55 -3.40
C HIS A 85 -18.22 -16.30 -2.09
N LEU A 86 -19.28 -16.96 -1.65
CA LEU A 86 -19.23 -17.85 -0.49
C LEU A 86 -19.17 -19.30 -0.97
N THR A 87 -18.01 -19.94 -0.83
CA THR A 87 -17.76 -21.30 -1.33
C THR A 87 -18.42 -22.39 -0.50
N ALA A 88 -18.64 -22.15 0.80
CA ALA A 88 -19.30 -23.08 1.73
C ALA A 88 -19.93 -22.31 2.90
N PRO A 89 -20.81 -22.95 3.71
CA PRO A 89 -21.39 -22.34 4.89
C PRO A 89 -20.34 -21.94 5.93
N SER A 90 -20.77 -21.18 6.96
CA SER A 90 -19.96 -20.90 8.16
C SER A 90 -19.29 -22.18 8.68
N PRO A 91 -18.01 -22.15 9.08
CA PRO A 91 -17.17 -20.98 9.32
C PRO A 91 -16.38 -20.47 8.12
N THR A 92 -16.71 -20.87 6.88
CA THR A 92 -15.97 -20.46 5.68
C THR A 92 -16.08 -18.95 5.46
N LYS A 93 -14.94 -18.28 5.29
CA LYS A 93 -14.87 -16.86 4.97
C LYS A 93 -15.29 -16.60 3.53
N MET A 94 -15.82 -15.42 3.26
CA MET A 94 -16.19 -14.99 1.91
C MET A 94 -14.93 -14.77 1.07
N SER A 95 -14.89 -15.40 -0.09
CA SER A 95 -13.91 -15.16 -1.13
C SER A 95 -14.20 -13.85 -1.86
N SER A 96 -13.18 -13.16 -2.33
CA SER A 96 -13.34 -11.89 -3.06
C SER A 96 -12.30 -11.76 -4.17
N ALA A 97 -12.71 -11.12 -5.26
CA ALA A 97 -11.82 -10.64 -6.31
C ALA A 97 -12.17 -9.18 -6.60
N LEU A 98 -11.15 -8.36 -6.79
CA LEU A 98 -11.27 -6.95 -7.16
C LEU A 98 -10.40 -6.71 -8.39
N ILE A 99 -11.02 -6.25 -9.47
CA ILE A 99 -10.32 -5.85 -10.69
C ILE A 99 -10.60 -4.37 -10.87
N ASN A 100 -9.57 -3.56 -11.05
CA ASN A 100 -9.72 -2.17 -11.43
C ASN A 100 -8.87 -1.82 -12.65
N ALA A 101 -9.43 -1.00 -13.52
CA ALA A 101 -8.75 -0.46 -14.68
C ALA A 101 -8.94 1.06 -14.71
N GLN A 102 -7.85 1.80 -14.88
CA GLN A 102 -7.87 3.25 -14.81
C GLN A 102 -6.85 3.90 -15.74
N VAL A 103 -7.20 5.09 -16.21
CA VAL A 103 -6.31 6.01 -16.93
C VAL A 103 -6.08 7.24 -16.09
N THR A 104 -4.94 7.89 -16.28
CA THR A 104 -4.58 9.06 -15.47
C THR A 104 -4.23 10.26 -16.34
N SER A 105 -4.28 11.46 -15.74
CA SER A 105 -3.86 12.70 -16.44
C SER A 105 -2.37 12.73 -16.76
N LYS A 106 -1.56 11.86 -16.14
CA LYS A 106 -0.14 11.66 -16.45
C LYS A 106 0.09 10.61 -17.56
N LYS A 107 -0.95 10.26 -18.34
CA LYS A 107 -0.91 9.28 -19.44
C LYS A 107 -0.52 7.87 -19.00
N GLN A 108 -0.86 7.52 -17.77
CA GLN A 108 -0.66 6.16 -17.26
C GLN A 108 -1.91 5.33 -17.55
N PHE A 109 -1.70 4.02 -17.80
CA PHE A 109 -2.74 3.01 -17.86
C PHE A 109 -2.43 1.95 -16.82
N ILE A 110 -3.38 1.68 -15.91
CA ILE A 110 -3.16 0.83 -14.76
C ILE A 110 -4.30 -0.18 -14.67
N VAL A 111 -3.97 -1.46 -14.70
CA VAL A 111 -4.88 -2.56 -14.41
C VAL A 111 -4.34 -3.34 -13.23
N ASN A 112 -5.13 -3.47 -12.18
CA ASN A 112 -4.82 -4.29 -11.02
C ASN A 112 -5.95 -5.31 -10.81
N ALA A 113 -5.58 -6.56 -10.60
CA ALA A 113 -6.52 -7.60 -10.19
C ALA A 113 -5.98 -8.26 -8.91
N ARG A 114 -6.82 -8.37 -7.89
CA ARG A 114 -6.49 -9.02 -6.62
C ARG A 114 -7.55 -10.02 -6.26
N SER A 115 -7.13 -11.18 -5.78
CA SER A 115 -8.02 -12.23 -5.35
C SER A 115 -7.69 -12.70 -3.94
N LYS A 116 -8.73 -13.13 -3.22
CA LYS A 116 -8.63 -13.84 -1.94
C LYS A 116 -9.68 -14.93 -1.96
N VAL A 117 -9.26 -16.18 -2.05
CA VAL A 117 -10.15 -17.33 -2.19
C VAL A 117 -10.00 -18.25 -0.99
N TYR A 118 -11.10 -18.45 -0.28
CA TYR A 118 -11.20 -19.38 0.85
C TYR A 118 -11.97 -20.61 0.40
N LEU A 119 -11.39 -21.80 0.55
CA LEU A 119 -12.09 -23.05 0.34
C LEU A 119 -12.83 -23.46 1.63
N LYS A 120 -13.58 -24.56 1.55
CA LYS A 120 -14.41 -25.09 2.64
C LYS A 120 -13.65 -25.12 3.98
N ASN A 121 -14.29 -24.64 5.03
CA ASN A 121 -13.75 -24.52 6.39
C ASN A 121 -12.47 -23.67 6.51
N ASN A 122 -12.15 -22.85 5.49
CA ASN A 122 -10.90 -22.09 5.40
C ASN A 122 -9.62 -22.95 5.38
N GLU A 123 -9.70 -24.23 5.06
CA GLU A 123 -8.54 -25.12 5.03
C GLU A 123 -7.47 -24.65 4.06
N TRP A 124 -7.89 -24.08 2.91
CA TRP A 124 -7.02 -23.50 1.91
C TRP A 124 -7.37 -22.04 1.70
N PHE A 125 -6.35 -21.23 1.61
CA PHE A 125 -6.45 -19.83 1.25
C PHE A 125 -5.49 -19.56 0.09
N MET A 126 -6.01 -18.92 -0.96
CA MET A 126 -5.24 -18.49 -2.12
C MET A 126 -5.33 -16.98 -2.23
N GLN A 127 -4.20 -16.34 -2.55
CA GLN A 127 -4.12 -14.90 -2.72
C GLN A 127 -3.36 -14.57 -4.00
N GLY A 128 -3.99 -13.77 -4.88
CA GLY A 128 -3.39 -13.26 -6.10
C GLY A 128 -3.23 -11.75 -6.10
N ASP A 129 -2.13 -11.24 -6.69
CA ASP A 129 -1.92 -9.83 -7.01
C ASP A 129 -1.32 -9.74 -8.41
N TRP A 130 -2.14 -9.34 -9.37
CA TRP A 130 -1.76 -9.20 -10.77
C TRP A 130 -1.87 -7.75 -11.20
N ARG A 131 -0.82 -7.25 -11.84
CA ARG A 131 -0.76 -5.84 -12.28
C ARG A 131 -0.22 -5.74 -13.69
N ILE A 132 -0.85 -4.89 -14.50
CA ILE A 132 -0.35 -4.45 -15.81
C ILE A 132 -0.40 -2.95 -15.79
N MET A 133 0.75 -2.31 -16.00
CA MET A 133 0.87 -0.86 -15.91
C MET A 133 1.73 -0.31 -17.05
N LEU A 134 1.24 0.73 -17.69
CA LEU A 134 2.05 1.69 -18.44
C LEU A 134 2.22 2.88 -17.50
N PHE A 135 3.40 3.04 -16.92
CA PHE A 135 3.54 3.89 -15.74
C PHE A 135 4.60 4.97 -15.91
N ALA A 136 4.35 6.12 -15.31
CA ALA A 136 5.31 7.21 -15.22
C ALA A 136 5.45 7.61 -13.75
N GLN A 137 6.66 7.57 -13.25
CA GLN A 137 6.95 7.87 -11.85
C GLN A 137 8.36 8.43 -11.71
N PRO A 138 8.57 9.53 -10.99
CA PRO A 138 9.92 9.95 -10.66
C PRO A 138 10.57 9.01 -9.66
N THR A 139 11.88 8.89 -9.74
CA THR A 139 12.70 8.32 -8.67
C THR A 139 13.54 9.40 -8.00
N TYR A 140 14.09 9.09 -6.82
CA TYR A 140 14.82 10.03 -5.98
C TYR A 140 16.08 9.40 -5.36
N GLY A 141 16.54 8.27 -5.90
CA GLY A 141 17.66 7.51 -5.37
C GLY A 141 17.29 6.52 -4.27
N LEU A 142 18.27 6.04 -3.54
CA LEU A 142 18.12 5.08 -2.45
C LEU A 142 18.29 5.74 -1.09
N GLY A 143 17.58 5.25 -0.07
CA GLY A 143 17.59 5.81 1.29
C GLY A 143 16.53 6.89 1.48
N ILE A 144 16.65 7.63 2.58
CA ILE A 144 15.73 8.71 2.94
C ILE A 144 16.26 10.07 2.45
N PHE A 145 17.54 10.39 2.69
CA PHE A 145 18.17 11.66 2.31
C PHE A 145 19.22 11.52 1.21
N ASN A 146 19.23 10.41 0.50
CA ASN A 146 20.11 10.03 -0.62
C ASN A 146 21.58 9.79 -0.30
N SER A 147 21.99 8.60 -0.64
CA SER A 147 23.34 8.40 -1.14
C SER A 147 23.34 8.65 -2.64
N ASP A 148 24.26 9.45 -3.10
CA ASP A 148 24.44 9.72 -4.52
C ASP A 148 25.10 8.53 -5.20
N VAL A 149 24.32 7.63 -5.80
CA VAL A 149 24.85 6.43 -6.49
C VAL A 149 25.69 6.84 -7.70
N GLY A 150 25.46 8.03 -8.28
CA GLY A 150 26.26 8.57 -9.36
C GLY A 150 27.73 8.80 -8.99
N ASP A 151 28.01 9.27 -7.78
CA ASP A 151 29.38 9.47 -7.29
C ASP A 151 30.14 8.15 -7.15
N TYR A 152 29.45 7.06 -6.87
CA TYR A 152 30.04 5.73 -6.70
C TYR A 152 30.63 5.16 -7.98
N LEU A 153 29.95 5.35 -9.10
CA LEU A 153 30.28 4.67 -10.35
C LEU A 153 31.23 5.45 -11.24
N PHE A 154 31.14 6.77 -11.22
CA PHE A 154 31.82 7.59 -12.21
C PHE A 154 32.92 8.46 -11.64
N GLY A 155 33.16 8.40 -10.31
CA GLY A 155 34.20 9.22 -9.63
C GLY A 155 34.00 10.71 -9.84
N ALA A 156 32.77 11.09 -10.16
CA ALA A 156 32.44 12.46 -10.50
C ALA A 156 32.04 13.22 -9.25
N ASN A 157 33.02 13.58 -8.44
CA ASN A 157 32.86 14.38 -7.21
C ASN A 157 32.11 15.71 -7.39
N ASN A 158 31.49 15.95 -8.53
CA ASN A 158 30.91 17.27 -8.88
C ASN A 158 29.49 17.21 -9.44
N LEU A 159 28.91 16.04 -9.67
CA LEU A 159 27.62 15.98 -10.37
C LEU A 159 26.42 16.33 -9.49
N HIS A 160 26.52 16.14 -8.16
CA HIS A 160 25.37 16.39 -7.27
C HIS A 160 25.76 16.89 -5.88
N GLN A 161 26.67 17.86 -5.76
CA GLN A 161 27.02 18.43 -4.46
C GLN A 161 25.84 19.17 -3.83
N ASN A 162 25.31 18.65 -2.73
CA ASN A 162 24.49 19.34 -1.72
C ASN A 162 23.09 19.85 -2.13
N THR A 163 22.42 19.26 -3.10
CA THR A 163 21.00 19.52 -3.32
C THR A 163 20.16 18.35 -2.81
N LEU A 164 18.98 18.68 -2.26
CA LEU A 164 17.95 17.66 -1.99
C LEU A 164 17.75 16.85 -3.27
N PRO A 165 17.51 15.52 -3.16
CA PRO A 165 17.35 14.67 -4.32
C PRO A 165 16.28 15.22 -5.25
N GLU A 166 16.71 15.66 -6.41
CA GLU A 166 15.79 16.07 -7.45
C GLU A 166 15.03 14.87 -7.98
N ALA A 167 13.80 15.12 -8.38
CA ALA A 167 12.99 14.12 -9.04
C ALA A 167 13.60 13.77 -10.39
N GLU A 168 13.92 12.50 -10.60
CA GLU A 168 14.34 11.96 -11.89
C GLU A 168 13.13 11.29 -12.55
N PRO A 169 12.49 11.93 -13.55
CA PRO A 169 11.34 11.37 -14.23
C PRO A 169 11.68 10.08 -14.95
N MET A 170 10.85 9.07 -14.79
CA MET A 170 10.99 7.77 -15.42
C MET A 170 9.66 7.30 -16.00
N ARG A 171 9.74 6.53 -17.07
CA ARG A 171 8.64 5.73 -17.63
C ARG A 171 9.03 4.28 -17.71
N PHE A 172 8.07 3.41 -17.48
CA PHE A 172 8.27 1.98 -17.62
C PHE A 172 6.94 1.26 -17.77
N ASP A 173 7.00 0.12 -18.43
CA ASP A 173 5.93 -0.85 -18.42
C ASP A 173 6.19 -1.89 -17.34
N TYR A 174 5.13 -2.34 -16.67
CA TYR A 174 5.24 -3.25 -15.54
C TYR A 174 4.19 -4.35 -15.61
N LEU A 175 4.67 -5.59 -15.48
CA LEU A 175 3.85 -6.78 -15.29
C LEU A 175 4.20 -7.42 -13.95
N ARG A 176 3.19 -7.62 -13.09
CA ARG A 176 3.29 -8.42 -11.87
C ARG A 176 2.33 -9.59 -11.95
N ILE A 177 2.80 -10.77 -11.57
CA ILE A 177 1.98 -11.96 -11.34
C ILE A 177 2.45 -12.59 -10.04
N TYR A 178 1.66 -12.44 -8.98
CA TYR A 178 1.88 -13.08 -7.69
C TYR A 178 0.71 -14.00 -7.40
N GLU A 179 1.01 -15.22 -6.97
CA GLU A 179 0.01 -16.22 -6.58
C GLU A 179 0.55 -17.03 -5.41
N ASP A 180 -0.11 -16.92 -4.27
CA ASP A 180 0.21 -17.67 -3.05
C ASP A 180 -0.90 -18.68 -2.75
N VAL A 181 -0.52 -19.89 -2.41
CA VAL A 181 -1.42 -20.98 -1.98
C VAL A 181 -0.95 -21.46 -0.63
N VAL A 182 -1.77 -21.27 0.39
CA VAL A 182 -1.45 -21.64 1.76
C VAL A 182 -2.52 -22.53 2.36
N LYS A 183 -2.10 -23.50 3.18
CA LYS A 183 -2.97 -24.43 3.89
C LYS A 183 -2.98 -24.15 5.38
N GLN A 184 -4.13 -24.26 6.02
CA GLN A 184 -4.29 -24.14 7.44
C GLN A 184 -3.55 -25.26 8.18
N VAL A 185 -2.86 -24.91 9.26
CA VAL A 185 -2.11 -25.84 10.12
C VAL A 185 -2.84 -26.02 11.45
N GLY A 186 -3.40 -27.19 11.65
CA GLY A 186 -4.23 -27.49 12.82
C GLY A 186 -5.51 -26.65 12.86
N ASP A 187 -6.03 -26.42 14.07
CA ASP A 187 -7.28 -25.68 14.29
C ASP A 187 -7.09 -24.18 14.51
N LYS A 188 -5.83 -23.69 14.38
CA LYS A 188 -5.51 -22.27 14.55
C LYS A 188 -5.63 -21.52 13.23
N PRO A 189 -5.87 -20.21 13.24
CA PRO A 189 -5.85 -19.38 12.01
C PRO A 189 -4.41 -19.12 11.52
N LEU A 190 -3.62 -20.19 11.43
CA LEU A 190 -2.25 -20.21 10.95
C LEU A 190 -2.19 -20.99 9.63
N TYR A 191 -1.59 -20.40 8.62
CA TYR A 191 -1.46 -20.96 7.29
C TYR A 191 0.01 -21.00 6.88
N VAL A 192 0.40 -22.06 6.20
CA VAL A 192 1.74 -22.23 5.62
C VAL A 192 1.59 -22.73 4.19
N GLY A 193 2.40 -22.23 3.28
CA GLY A 193 2.33 -22.66 1.90
C GLY A 193 3.36 -22.03 1.00
N LEU A 194 3.17 -22.20 -0.28
CA LEU A 194 4.09 -21.78 -1.32
C LEU A 194 3.43 -20.74 -2.24
N GLY A 195 4.26 -19.96 -2.92
CA GLY A 195 3.83 -19.00 -3.90
C GLY A 195 4.81 -18.85 -5.06
N LEU A 196 4.31 -18.19 -6.09
CA LEU A 196 5.08 -17.76 -7.25
C LEU A 196 4.98 -16.25 -7.38
N SER A 197 6.09 -15.60 -7.71
CA SER A 197 6.17 -14.17 -7.92
C SER A 197 6.95 -13.84 -9.17
N ILE A 198 6.37 -13.06 -10.06
CA ILE A 198 7.04 -12.53 -11.24
C ILE A 198 6.82 -11.03 -11.26
N ASP A 199 7.91 -10.26 -11.35
CA ASP A 199 7.93 -8.83 -11.63
C ASP A 199 8.76 -8.61 -12.90
N HIS A 200 8.17 -8.03 -13.93
CA HIS A 200 8.86 -7.68 -15.16
C HIS A 200 8.71 -6.18 -15.41
N HIS A 201 9.81 -5.46 -15.36
CA HIS A 201 9.89 -4.07 -15.78
C HIS A 201 10.56 -4.04 -17.17
N TYR A 202 9.93 -3.36 -18.11
CA TYR A 202 10.41 -3.27 -19.50
C TYR A 202 10.05 -1.91 -20.10
N ASN A 203 10.64 -1.59 -21.25
CA ASN A 203 10.53 -0.26 -21.87
C ASN A 203 10.87 0.85 -20.85
N ILE A 204 11.93 0.64 -20.06
CA ILE A 204 12.34 1.60 -19.05
C ILE A 204 13.07 2.75 -19.73
N GLU A 205 12.58 3.96 -19.47
CA GLU A 205 13.16 5.22 -19.98
C GLU A 205 13.45 6.15 -18.80
N ASP A 206 14.72 6.52 -18.64
CA ASP A 206 15.16 7.60 -17.75
C ASP A 206 15.14 8.90 -18.56
N GLU A 207 14.17 9.77 -18.33
CA GLU A 207 13.93 10.96 -19.17
C GLU A 207 15.08 12.00 -19.12
N ARG A 208 15.89 11.98 -18.05
CA ARG A 208 17.04 12.89 -17.88
C ARG A 208 18.38 12.25 -18.26
N LEU A 209 18.42 10.95 -18.56
CA LEU A 209 19.66 10.25 -18.84
C LEU A 209 20.32 10.78 -20.12
N ASN A 210 21.54 11.29 -19.99
CA ASN A 210 22.39 11.62 -21.12
C ASN A 210 23.82 11.11 -20.83
N THR A 211 24.23 10.08 -21.54
CA THR A 211 25.55 9.44 -21.37
C THR A 211 26.64 10.04 -22.26
N ASP A 212 26.34 11.05 -23.06
CA ASP A 212 27.33 11.75 -23.87
C ASP A 212 28.17 12.70 -23.00
N THR A 213 29.37 12.27 -22.65
CA THR A 213 30.29 13.04 -21.82
C THR A 213 30.78 14.34 -22.44
N SER A 214 30.55 14.55 -23.73
CA SER A 214 30.90 15.79 -24.46
C SER A 214 29.75 16.80 -24.45
N SER A 215 28.55 16.40 -24.05
CA SER A 215 27.36 17.25 -23.98
C SER A 215 27.37 18.11 -22.72
N GLU A 216 26.90 19.36 -22.84
CA GLU A 216 26.66 20.24 -21.68
C GLU A 216 25.53 19.68 -20.77
N ASP A 217 24.64 18.85 -21.32
CA ASP A 217 23.52 18.20 -20.61
C ASP A 217 23.87 16.78 -20.14
N PHE A 218 25.17 16.46 -19.99
CA PHE A 218 25.58 15.16 -19.44
C PHE A 218 24.96 14.92 -18.08
N TYR A 219 24.23 13.81 -17.93
CA TYR A 219 23.54 13.47 -16.69
C TYR A 219 23.34 11.96 -16.55
N ILE A 220 23.81 11.38 -15.44
CA ILE A 220 23.63 9.97 -15.11
C ILE A 220 22.57 9.86 -14.04
N THR A 221 21.46 9.16 -14.35
CA THR A 221 20.37 8.93 -13.40
C THR A 221 20.73 7.86 -12.37
N GLN A 222 20.11 7.95 -11.18
CA GLN A 222 20.30 6.99 -10.09
C GLN A 222 19.93 5.56 -10.51
N HIS A 223 18.85 5.41 -11.26
CA HIS A 223 18.43 4.13 -11.80
C HIS A 223 19.47 3.54 -12.75
N TYR A 224 19.97 4.34 -13.70
CA TYR A 224 20.99 3.88 -14.65
C TYR A 224 22.30 3.49 -13.95
N ALA A 225 22.78 4.35 -13.04
CA ALA A 225 23.99 4.10 -12.28
C ALA A 225 23.91 2.80 -11.48
N TYR A 226 22.84 2.60 -10.72
CA TYR A 226 22.60 1.37 -9.97
C TYR A 226 22.51 0.14 -10.88
N SER A 227 21.80 0.25 -12.01
CA SER A 227 21.64 -0.86 -12.94
C SER A 227 22.97 -1.30 -13.54
N VAL A 228 23.84 -0.35 -13.92
CA VAL A 228 25.19 -0.64 -14.43
C VAL A 228 26.08 -1.27 -13.36
N ASP A 229 26.11 -0.71 -12.14
CA ASP A 229 26.88 -1.25 -11.02
C ASP A 229 26.50 -2.70 -10.70
N LYS A 230 25.20 -2.97 -10.61
CA LYS A 230 24.68 -4.31 -10.30
C LYS A 230 24.55 -5.21 -11.53
N LYS A 231 25.03 -4.77 -12.71
CA LYS A 231 25.02 -5.53 -13.98
C LYS A 231 23.62 -5.92 -14.47
N PHE A 232 22.62 -5.10 -14.17
CA PHE A 232 21.30 -5.20 -14.79
C PHE A 232 21.25 -4.47 -16.13
N ASN A 233 20.39 -4.92 -17.04
CA ASN A 233 20.05 -4.13 -18.22
C ASN A 233 19.17 -2.96 -17.80
N PRO A 234 19.57 -1.69 -18.00
CA PRO A 234 18.77 -0.53 -17.57
C PRO A 234 17.41 -0.41 -18.24
N GLN A 235 17.20 -1.04 -19.41
CA GLN A 235 15.96 -0.92 -20.18
C GLN A 235 14.94 -2.01 -19.83
N THR A 236 15.38 -3.14 -19.25
CA THR A 236 14.49 -4.25 -18.92
C THR A 236 15.13 -5.22 -17.94
N TYR A 237 14.39 -5.67 -16.96
CA TYR A 237 14.78 -6.73 -16.05
C TYR A 237 13.56 -7.46 -15.49
N ILE A 238 13.79 -8.69 -15.06
CA ILE A 238 12.78 -9.56 -14.49
C ILE A 238 13.27 -10.15 -13.17
N THR A 239 12.41 -10.16 -12.18
CA THR A 239 12.56 -10.97 -10.97
C THR A 239 11.48 -12.02 -10.94
N ASN A 240 11.88 -13.27 -10.81
CA ASN A 240 10.99 -14.41 -10.72
C ASN A 240 11.34 -15.21 -9.47
N GLY A 241 10.37 -15.49 -8.64
CA GLY A 241 10.64 -16.10 -7.33
C GLY A 241 9.65 -17.16 -6.92
N PHE A 242 10.15 -18.06 -6.08
CA PHE A 242 9.37 -19.00 -5.30
C PHE A 242 9.28 -18.48 -3.87
N ASN A 243 8.07 -18.41 -3.34
CA ASN A 243 7.84 -17.92 -1.99
C ASN A 243 7.52 -19.09 -1.04
N LEU A 244 8.11 -19.06 0.16
CA LEU A 244 7.62 -19.80 1.31
C LEU A 244 6.84 -18.80 2.19
N ASN A 245 5.57 -19.09 2.44
CA ASN A 245 4.66 -18.17 3.10
C ASN A 245 4.16 -18.73 4.44
N ILE A 246 4.13 -17.88 5.45
CA ILE A 246 3.43 -18.10 6.72
C ILE A 246 2.47 -16.95 6.92
N LEU A 247 1.21 -17.25 7.25
CA LEU A 247 0.15 -16.25 7.39
C LEU A 247 -0.76 -16.58 8.56
N THR A 248 -1.19 -15.55 9.28
CA THR A 248 -2.24 -15.65 10.30
C THR A 248 -3.23 -14.50 10.15
N ASP A 249 -4.53 -14.75 10.28
CA ASP A 249 -5.57 -13.73 10.15
C ASP A 249 -6.74 -14.00 11.10
N THR A 250 -6.82 -13.20 12.15
CA THR A 250 -7.88 -13.23 13.17
C THR A 250 -8.79 -12.01 13.11
N ARG A 251 -8.67 -11.18 12.08
CA ARG A 251 -9.50 -9.98 11.92
C ARG A 251 -10.97 -10.37 11.82
N ASP A 252 -11.82 -9.56 12.46
CA ASP A 252 -13.28 -9.73 12.43
C ASP A 252 -13.86 -9.47 11.03
N VAL A 253 -13.33 -8.46 10.29
CA VAL A 253 -13.65 -8.17 8.90
C VAL A 253 -12.37 -7.71 8.17
N ILE A 254 -12.21 -8.11 6.92
CA ILE A 254 -10.98 -7.83 6.16
C ILE A 254 -10.88 -6.35 5.73
N CYS A 255 -12.01 -5.75 5.32
CA CYS A 255 -12.03 -4.42 4.69
C CYS A 255 -11.89 -3.25 5.67
N ASN A 256 -12.42 -3.41 6.88
CA ASN A 256 -12.36 -2.43 7.95
C ASN A 256 -12.47 -3.16 9.29
N PRO A 257 -11.37 -3.71 9.77
CA PRO A 257 -11.32 -4.44 11.03
C PRO A 257 -11.54 -3.50 12.22
N TYR A 258 -12.30 -3.98 13.20
CA TYR A 258 -12.42 -3.33 14.50
C TYR A 258 -11.61 -4.05 15.58
N SER A 259 -11.29 -5.32 15.35
CA SER A 259 -10.53 -6.14 16.26
C SER A 259 -9.75 -7.24 15.56
N GLY A 260 -8.77 -7.79 16.25
CA GLY A 260 -7.96 -8.89 15.77
C GLY A 260 -6.61 -8.45 15.19
N TYR A 261 -5.94 -9.37 14.54
CA TYR A 261 -4.64 -9.12 13.92
C TYR A 261 -4.49 -9.90 12.61
N TYR A 262 -3.64 -9.39 11.78
CA TYR A 262 -3.13 -10.03 10.57
C TYR A 262 -1.60 -10.07 10.66
N GLY A 263 -1.00 -11.17 10.26
CA GLY A 263 0.43 -11.29 10.14
C GLY A 263 0.79 -12.17 8.96
N SER A 264 1.70 -11.71 8.13
CA SER A 264 2.32 -12.53 7.09
C SER A 264 3.82 -12.38 7.10
N PHE A 265 4.50 -13.45 6.79
CA PHE A 265 5.94 -13.49 6.58
C PHE A 265 6.23 -14.38 5.38
N SER A 266 7.11 -13.94 4.51
CA SER A 266 7.56 -14.74 3.38
C SER A 266 9.06 -14.63 3.15
N ILE A 267 9.64 -15.74 2.68
CA ILE A 267 10.96 -15.77 2.08
C ILE A 267 10.78 -16.05 0.61
N ARG A 268 11.34 -15.18 -0.22
CA ARG A 268 11.31 -15.28 -1.68
C ARG A 268 12.73 -15.56 -2.18
N VAL A 269 12.88 -16.65 -2.89
CA VAL A 269 14.10 -17.00 -3.61
C VAL A 269 13.89 -16.72 -5.08
N ASN A 270 14.67 -15.82 -5.65
CA ASN A 270 14.67 -15.47 -7.07
C ASN A 270 15.84 -16.18 -7.75
N PRO A 271 15.65 -17.30 -8.45
CA PRO A 271 16.70 -17.93 -9.23
C PRO A 271 16.94 -17.19 -10.55
N GLU A 272 18.14 -17.29 -11.06
CA GLU A 272 18.50 -16.76 -12.38
C GLU A 272 18.01 -17.74 -13.48
N ILE A 273 16.73 -17.67 -13.82
CA ILE A 273 16.11 -18.57 -14.82
C ILE A 273 15.90 -17.86 -16.16
N PHE A 274 15.48 -16.60 -16.13
CA PHE A 274 15.19 -15.84 -17.34
C PHE A 274 16.37 -14.93 -17.73
N ARG A 275 16.45 -14.61 -19.02
CA ARG A 275 17.35 -13.56 -19.48
C ARG A 275 17.00 -12.24 -18.75
N ASN A 276 18.01 -11.49 -18.33
CA ASN A 276 17.89 -10.27 -17.52
C ASN A 276 17.32 -10.48 -16.09
N SER A 277 17.40 -11.71 -15.56
CA SER A 277 17.22 -11.99 -14.13
C SER A 277 18.56 -12.21 -13.44
N GLN A 278 18.63 -12.00 -12.14
CA GLN A 278 19.75 -12.36 -11.28
C GLN A 278 19.24 -13.05 -10.03
N TYR A 279 20.13 -13.85 -9.43
CA TYR A 279 19.85 -14.50 -8.16
C TYR A 279 19.68 -13.47 -7.04
N SER A 280 18.64 -13.65 -6.21
CA SER A 280 18.51 -12.94 -4.94
C SER A 280 17.61 -13.69 -3.96
N ILE A 281 17.79 -13.41 -2.68
CA ILE A 281 16.89 -13.84 -1.60
C ILE A 281 16.33 -12.61 -0.92
N MET A 282 15.02 -12.57 -0.78
CA MET A 282 14.31 -11.49 -0.11
C MET A 282 13.41 -12.05 1.00
N SER A 283 13.24 -11.30 2.06
CA SER A 283 12.19 -11.56 3.04
C SER A 283 11.21 -10.39 3.11
N ASN A 284 9.94 -10.72 3.33
CA ASN A 284 8.86 -9.73 3.47
C ASN A 284 8.04 -10.07 4.72
N TYR A 285 7.57 -9.03 5.40
CA TYR A 285 6.54 -9.17 6.43
C TYR A 285 5.47 -8.09 6.31
N ASP A 286 4.25 -8.39 6.76
CA ASP A 286 3.15 -7.44 6.91
C ASP A 286 2.39 -7.81 8.20
N VAL A 287 2.38 -6.92 9.17
CA VAL A 287 1.72 -7.11 10.46
C VAL A 287 0.75 -5.98 10.71
N ARG A 288 -0.48 -6.32 11.08
CA ARG A 288 -1.56 -5.37 11.38
C ARG A 288 -2.24 -5.78 12.66
N TYR A 289 -2.51 -4.82 13.53
CA TYR A 289 -3.16 -5.07 14.82
C TYR A 289 -4.24 -4.02 15.09
N TYR A 290 -5.41 -4.47 15.54
CA TYR A 290 -6.60 -3.64 15.73
C TYR A 290 -7.13 -3.83 17.15
N ILE A 291 -7.15 -2.72 17.90
CA ILE A 291 -7.57 -2.68 19.31
C ILE A 291 -8.87 -1.88 19.40
N PRO A 292 -10.00 -2.53 19.73
CA PRO A 292 -11.24 -1.81 20.03
C PRO A 292 -11.06 -1.02 21.34
N LEU A 293 -11.28 0.28 21.30
CA LEU A 293 -11.15 1.17 22.46
C LEU A 293 -12.47 1.31 23.24
N SER A 294 -13.55 0.74 22.74
CA SER A 294 -14.86 0.78 23.39
C SER A 294 -15.64 -0.49 23.08
N THR A 295 -16.36 -0.99 24.06
CA THR A 295 -17.27 -2.13 23.92
C THR A 295 -18.62 -1.72 23.33
N SER A 296 -19.10 -0.51 23.64
CA SER A 296 -20.34 0.07 23.14
C SER A 296 -20.15 0.70 21.74
N ILE A 297 -19.06 1.40 21.52
CA ILE A 297 -18.78 2.10 20.25
C ILE A 297 -17.69 1.34 19.47
N LYS A 298 -18.08 0.29 18.77
CA LYS A 298 -17.16 -0.62 18.04
C LYS A 298 -16.23 0.08 17.03
N ARG A 299 -16.62 1.26 16.54
CA ARG A 299 -15.83 2.05 15.56
C ARG A 299 -14.70 2.88 16.18
N LYS A 300 -14.56 2.91 17.51
CA LYS A 300 -13.37 3.48 18.16
C LYS A 300 -12.27 2.45 18.18
N VAL A 301 -11.33 2.57 17.26
CA VAL A 301 -10.27 1.59 17.03
C VAL A 301 -8.92 2.29 16.99
N LEU A 302 -7.96 1.72 17.71
CA LEU A 302 -6.55 2.01 17.51
C LEU A 302 -5.96 0.92 16.63
N ALA A 303 -5.46 1.29 15.47
CA ALA A 303 -4.92 0.36 14.49
C ALA A 303 -3.43 0.61 14.26
N PHE A 304 -2.65 -0.46 14.13
CA PHE A 304 -1.23 -0.43 13.85
C PHE A 304 -0.92 -1.26 12.62
N TRP A 305 -0.04 -0.75 11.78
CA TRP A 305 0.47 -1.42 10.61
C TRP A 305 1.98 -1.30 10.53
N SER A 306 2.63 -2.41 10.27
CA SER A 306 4.05 -2.46 9.93
C SER A 306 4.25 -3.45 8.80
N TRP A 307 4.98 -3.05 7.77
CA TRP A 307 5.48 -3.95 6.76
C TRP A 307 6.95 -3.68 6.47
N GLY A 308 7.65 -4.68 5.99
CA GLY A 308 9.04 -4.51 5.59
C GLY A 308 9.46 -5.53 4.55
N THR A 309 10.46 -5.14 3.78
CA THR A 309 11.13 -5.98 2.79
C THR A 309 12.63 -5.83 2.96
N PHE A 310 13.33 -6.96 2.94
CA PHE A 310 14.78 -7.04 3.13
C PHE A 310 15.38 -7.88 2.02
N VAL A 311 16.46 -7.39 1.42
CA VAL A 311 17.33 -8.17 0.54
C VAL A 311 18.35 -8.87 1.42
N LEU A 312 18.24 -10.20 1.51
CA LEU A 312 19.07 -11.02 2.37
C LEU A 312 20.36 -11.47 1.65
N ASP A 313 20.28 -11.67 0.34
CA ASP A 313 21.41 -12.10 -0.48
C ASP A 313 21.18 -11.77 -1.97
N GLY A 314 22.27 -11.64 -2.74
CA GLY A 314 22.22 -11.36 -4.17
C GLY A 314 21.86 -9.93 -4.53
N ASN A 315 21.43 -9.72 -5.77
CA ASN A 315 21.09 -8.39 -6.30
C ASN A 315 19.63 -8.35 -6.75
N VAL A 316 18.96 -7.24 -6.43
CA VAL A 316 17.60 -6.95 -6.85
C VAL A 316 17.61 -5.74 -7.77
N PRO A 317 16.90 -5.75 -8.92
CA PRO A 317 16.87 -4.59 -9.83
C PRO A 317 16.25 -3.36 -9.16
N TYR A 318 16.67 -2.18 -9.56
CA TYR A 318 16.31 -0.91 -8.93
C TYR A 318 14.80 -0.74 -8.70
N LEU A 319 13.96 -0.91 -9.73
CA LEU A 319 12.51 -0.75 -9.61
C LEU A 319 11.83 -1.88 -8.82
N ALA A 320 12.49 -3.03 -8.63
CA ALA A 320 12.00 -4.13 -7.81
C ALA A 320 12.42 -4.02 -6.34
N LEU A 321 13.31 -3.09 -5.99
CA LEU A 321 13.62 -2.74 -4.60
C LEU A 321 12.39 -2.18 -3.89
N PRO A 322 12.23 -2.44 -2.58
CA PRO A 322 11.11 -1.92 -1.80
C PRO A 322 11.03 -0.40 -1.87
N SER A 323 9.82 0.10 -2.05
CA SER A 323 9.55 1.52 -2.19
C SER A 323 8.21 1.90 -1.57
N VAL A 324 8.15 3.08 -0.99
CA VAL A 324 6.92 3.60 -0.36
C VAL A 324 5.79 3.71 -1.39
N GLY A 325 4.59 3.27 -1.01
CA GLY A 325 3.42 3.24 -1.88
C GLY A 325 3.39 2.07 -2.88
N TRP A 326 4.36 1.14 -2.83
CA TRP A 326 4.38 -0.08 -3.66
C TRP A 326 3.96 -1.35 -2.92
N ASP A 327 3.45 -1.21 -1.70
CA ASP A 327 2.77 -2.28 -0.98
C ASP A 327 1.59 -2.86 -1.79
N THR A 328 1.03 -3.98 -1.32
CA THR A 328 -0.05 -4.69 -2.05
C THR A 328 -1.24 -3.79 -2.39
N TYR A 329 -1.56 -2.81 -1.55
CA TYR A 329 -2.72 -1.94 -1.75
C TYR A 329 -2.38 -0.52 -2.21
N ASN A 330 -1.09 -0.20 -2.36
CA ASN A 330 -0.58 1.13 -2.70
C ASN A 330 -1.06 2.20 -1.71
N ARG A 331 -0.98 1.90 -0.41
CA ARG A 331 -1.53 2.72 0.68
C ARG A 331 -0.47 3.26 1.64
N SER A 332 0.73 2.68 1.64
CA SER A 332 1.82 3.15 2.49
C SER A 332 2.34 4.52 2.04
N GLY A 333 2.86 5.29 3.01
CA GLY A 333 3.53 6.56 2.75
C GLY A 333 2.60 7.73 2.48
N ARG A 334 1.40 7.74 3.07
CA ARG A 334 0.54 8.94 3.03
C ARG A 334 1.32 10.15 3.58
N GLY A 335 1.37 11.24 2.80
CA GLY A 335 2.22 12.40 3.02
C GLY A 335 3.35 12.51 1.98
N TYR A 336 3.63 11.44 1.25
CA TYR A 336 4.65 11.37 0.22
C TYR A 336 4.08 10.89 -1.11
N ILE A 337 4.73 11.29 -2.20
CA ILE A 337 4.42 10.72 -3.52
C ILE A 337 4.88 9.26 -3.56
N GLN A 338 4.14 8.40 -4.24
CA GLN A 338 4.53 7.00 -4.45
C GLN A 338 5.93 6.92 -5.07
N GLY A 339 6.79 6.09 -4.52
CA GLY A 339 8.18 5.96 -4.98
C GLY A 339 9.14 7.00 -4.43
N ARG A 340 8.71 7.93 -3.56
CA ARG A 340 9.59 8.96 -2.97
C ARG A 340 10.79 8.36 -2.26
N TYR A 341 10.56 7.32 -1.48
CA TYR A 341 11.61 6.60 -0.77
C TYR A 341 11.69 5.17 -1.28
N ARG A 342 12.91 4.76 -1.57
CA ARG A 342 13.29 3.44 -2.05
C ARG A 342 14.55 3.01 -1.31
N GLY A 343 14.69 1.74 -0.97
CA GLY A 343 15.90 1.27 -0.30
C GLY A 343 16.22 -0.18 -0.62
N ILE A 344 17.42 -0.61 -0.27
CA ILE A 344 17.79 -2.03 -0.32
C ILE A 344 16.94 -2.79 0.69
N ASN A 345 16.79 -2.21 1.89
CA ASN A 345 15.90 -2.69 2.93
C ASN A 345 14.94 -1.56 3.29
N MET A 346 13.70 -1.90 3.61
CA MET A 346 12.69 -0.92 3.98
C MET A 346 11.79 -1.45 5.08
N VAL A 347 11.45 -0.56 6.01
CA VAL A 347 10.41 -0.76 7.03
C VAL A 347 9.46 0.42 7.00
N TYR A 348 8.18 0.12 7.00
CA TYR A 348 7.10 1.09 7.14
C TYR A 348 6.33 0.83 8.42
N LEU A 349 5.98 1.89 9.11
CA LEU A 349 5.20 1.87 10.35
C LEU A 349 4.06 2.87 10.24
N GLU A 350 2.87 2.50 10.68
CA GLU A 350 1.73 3.41 10.75
C GLU A 350 0.86 3.12 11.96
N ALA A 351 0.35 4.16 12.60
CA ALA A 351 -0.65 4.08 13.65
C ALA A 351 -1.83 4.98 13.28
N GLU A 352 -3.05 4.45 13.42
CA GLU A 352 -4.30 5.17 13.17
C GLU A 352 -5.23 5.13 14.39
N TYR A 353 -5.84 6.25 14.71
CA TYR A 353 -7.02 6.30 15.55
C TYR A 353 -8.25 6.59 14.69
N ARG A 354 -9.15 5.61 14.64
CA ARG A 354 -10.43 5.67 13.91
C ARG A 354 -11.55 5.93 14.88
N PHE A 355 -12.46 6.85 14.56
CA PHE A 355 -13.55 7.25 15.43
C PHE A 355 -14.81 7.64 14.64
N PRO A 356 -16.01 7.49 15.23
CA PRO A 356 -17.25 8.02 14.65
C PRO A 356 -17.31 9.53 14.83
N ILE A 357 -17.89 10.24 13.85
CA ILE A 357 -18.21 11.67 13.91
C ILE A 357 -19.71 11.85 14.10
N SER A 358 -20.54 11.10 13.37
CA SER A 358 -21.98 11.19 13.48
C SER A 358 -22.56 10.07 14.37
N ASP A 359 -23.64 10.37 15.08
CA ASP A 359 -24.32 9.43 15.98
C ASP A 359 -24.90 8.24 15.23
N ASN A 360 -25.47 8.45 14.04
CA ASN A 360 -25.97 7.39 13.18
C ASN A 360 -24.86 6.53 12.53
N GLY A 361 -23.59 6.84 12.79
CA GLY A 361 -22.45 6.10 12.29
C GLY A 361 -22.18 6.20 10.79
N LEU A 362 -22.86 7.11 10.06
CA LEU A 362 -22.63 7.35 8.63
C LEU A 362 -21.25 7.97 8.40
N TRP A 363 -20.91 9.00 9.20
CA TRP A 363 -19.63 9.69 9.14
C TRP A 363 -18.65 9.23 10.21
N GLY A 364 -17.42 9.11 9.85
CA GLY A 364 -16.29 8.83 10.74
C GLY A 364 -15.05 9.63 10.36
N GLY A 365 -14.08 9.58 11.23
CA GLY A 365 -12.80 10.22 11.05
C GLY A 365 -11.64 9.30 11.37
N VAL A 366 -10.46 9.68 10.91
CA VAL A 366 -9.18 9.09 11.26
C VAL A 366 -8.15 10.17 11.48
N VAL A 367 -7.25 9.93 12.43
CA VAL A 367 -5.96 10.63 12.52
C VAL A 367 -4.87 9.57 12.48
N PHE A 368 -3.76 9.86 11.83
CA PHE A 368 -2.70 8.89 11.65
C PHE A 368 -1.31 9.52 11.67
N LEU A 369 -0.36 8.69 12.03
CA LEU A 369 1.07 8.96 11.99
C LEU A 369 1.74 7.78 11.31
N ASN A 370 2.62 8.05 10.35
CA ASN A 370 3.43 7.01 9.73
C ASN A 370 4.91 7.39 9.69
N ASN A 371 5.73 6.38 9.46
CA ASN A 371 7.18 6.54 9.33
C ASN A 371 7.72 5.53 8.31
N THR A 372 8.62 5.98 7.45
CA THR A 372 9.36 5.15 6.49
C THR A 372 10.83 5.16 6.87
N LEU A 373 11.42 3.97 6.92
CA LEU A 373 12.84 3.72 7.09
C LEU A 373 13.33 3.00 5.85
N ALA A 374 14.43 3.46 5.25
CA ALA A 374 14.98 2.86 4.04
C ALA A 374 16.50 2.93 4.07
N SER A 375 17.17 1.81 3.79
CA SER A 375 18.61 1.77 3.70
C SER A 375 19.12 2.06 2.28
N SER A 376 20.31 2.62 2.21
CA SER A 376 21.07 2.78 0.97
C SER A 376 22.39 1.99 1.06
N PRO A 377 23.22 1.98 0.02
CA PRO A 377 24.55 1.37 0.10
C PRO A 377 25.42 1.92 1.23
N ASP A 378 25.25 3.20 1.59
CA ASP A 378 26.09 3.91 2.57
C ASP A 378 25.42 4.12 3.92
N GLN A 379 24.11 3.87 4.01
CA GLN A 379 23.31 4.18 5.20
C GLN A 379 22.55 2.94 5.66
N GLY A 380 22.62 2.66 6.95
CA GLY A 380 21.87 1.62 7.61
C GLY A 380 20.36 1.92 7.62
N LEU A 381 19.55 0.89 7.85
CA LEU A 381 18.09 1.01 7.84
C LEU A 381 17.53 1.97 8.88
N PHE A 382 18.22 2.13 10.02
CA PHE A 382 17.74 2.96 11.14
C PHE A 382 18.46 4.30 11.27
N ASP A 383 19.32 4.64 10.32
CA ASP A 383 20.11 5.88 10.39
C ASP A 383 19.23 7.10 10.12
N GLU A 384 18.20 6.91 9.28
CA GLU A 384 17.31 7.97 8.85
C GLU A 384 15.84 7.52 8.80
N ALA A 385 14.94 8.50 8.94
CA ALA A 385 13.52 8.25 8.98
C ALA A 385 12.71 9.36 8.29
N ALA A 386 11.64 8.99 7.62
CA ALA A 386 10.70 9.91 6.97
C ALA A 386 9.31 9.83 7.63
N PRO A 387 9.06 10.61 8.70
CA PRO A 387 7.77 10.69 9.34
C PRO A 387 6.76 11.50 8.52
N ALA A 388 5.50 11.09 8.56
CA ALA A 388 4.38 11.88 8.07
C ALA A 388 3.16 11.72 8.98
N MET A 389 2.25 12.69 8.93
CA MET A 389 1.01 12.67 9.70
C MET A 389 -0.16 13.17 8.87
N GLY A 390 -1.35 12.80 9.27
CA GLY A 390 -2.53 13.26 8.59
C GLY A 390 -3.83 12.97 9.31
N ALA A 391 -4.90 13.41 8.68
CA ALA A 391 -6.26 13.16 9.12
C ALA A 391 -7.14 12.89 7.90
N GLY A 392 -8.28 12.24 8.13
CA GLY A 392 -9.20 11.94 7.04
C GLY A 392 -10.64 11.74 7.49
N LEU A 393 -11.51 11.85 6.50
CA LEU A 393 -12.95 11.62 6.64
C LEU A 393 -13.32 10.24 6.08
N ARG A 394 -14.36 9.68 6.67
CA ARG A 394 -14.93 8.38 6.31
C ARG A 394 -16.42 8.53 6.11
N LEU A 395 -16.89 8.17 4.91
CA LEU A 395 -18.31 8.04 4.62
C LEU A 395 -18.63 6.56 4.42
N LYS A 396 -19.50 6.00 5.24
CA LYS A 396 -19.88 4.60 5.17
C LYS A 396 -20.75 4.34 3.94
N MET A 397 -20.21 3.57 3.01
CA MET A 397 -20.88 3.19 1.77
C MET A 397 -21.74 1.93 1.94
N ASP A 398 -21.22 0.95 2.67
CA ASP A 398 -21.89 -0.32 2.95
C ASP A 398 -21.59 -0.74 4.40
N LYS A 399 -22.62 -0.81 5.23
CA LYS A 399 -22.52 -1.18 6.65
C LYS A 399 -22.26 -2.67 6.87
N ARG A 400 -22.61 -3.54 5.90
CA ARG A 400 -22.44 -5.00 6.00
C ARG A 400 -21.00 -5.40 5.69
N ALA A 401 -20.50 -4.92 4.56
CA ALA A 401 -19.11 -5.14 4.15
C ALA A 401 -18.13 -4.19 4.87
N ARG A 402 -18.64 -3.22 5.64
CA ARG A 402 -17.86 -2.14 6.29
C ARG A 402 -16.98 -1.36 5.32
N VAL A 403 -17.50 -1.11 4.12
CA VAL A 403 -16.79 -0.33 3.11
C VAL A 403 -17.02 1.14 3.36
N ASN A 404 -15.94 1.91 3.45
CA ASN A 404 -15.95 3.36 3.56
C ASN A 404 -15.38 3.98 2.28
N LEU A 405 -15.97 5.11 1.88
CA LEU A 405 -15.28 6.09 1.03
C LEU A 405 -14.36 6.90 1.94
N THR A 406 -13.12 7.06 1.56
CA THR A 406 -12.08 7.71 2.37
C THR A 406 -11.50 8.90 1.64
N VAL A 407 -11.29 9.98 2.39
CA VAL A 407 -10.55 11.17 1.92
C VAL A 407 -9.54 11.52 3.01
N ASP A 408 -8.27 11.37 2.72
CA ASP A 408 -7.17 11.62 3.64
C ASP A 408 -6.33 12.80 3.16
N MET A 409 -5.91 13.65 4.10
CA MET A 409 -4.89 14.67 3.88
C MET A 409 -3.70 14.34 4.77
N ALA A 410 -2.50 14.44 4.23
CA ALA A 410 -1.28 14.17 4.96
C ALA A 410 -0.16 15.12 4.56
N VAL A 411 0.76 15.32 5.52
CA VAL A 411 1.97 16.13 5.36
C VAL A 411 3.17 15.32 5.83
N GLY A 412 4.28 15.46 5.12
CA GLY A 412 5.56 14.82 5.42
C GLY A 412 6.70 15.84 5.51
N LEU A 413 7.93 15.34 5.41
CA LEU A 413 9.13 16.17 5.35
C LEU A 413 9.17 17.00 4.06
N ASP A 414 10.03 18.01 4.03
CA ASP A 414 10.33 18.85 2.87
C ASP A 414 9.09 19.47 2.20
N ARG A 415 8.10 19.84 3.03
CA ARG A 415 6.81 20.38 2.58
C ARG A 415 6.01 19.40 1.70
N SER A 416 6.36 18.12 1.74
CA SER A 416 5.59 17.09 1.03
C SER A 416 4.18 17.03 1.61
N SER A 417 3.20 16.93 0.75
CA SER A 417 1.79 16.81 1.15
C SER A 417 0.99 16.08 0.08
N GLY A 418 -0.14 15.51 0.47
CA GLY A 418 -1.02 14.81 -0.46
C GLY A 418 -2.45 14.72 0.03
N ILE A 419 -3.36 14.64 -0.95
CA ILE A 419 -4.77 14.29 -0.72
C ILE A 419 -4.99 12.95 -1.41
N TYR A 420 -5.61 12.02 -0.69
CA TYR A 420 -5.79 10.64 -1.13
C TYR A 420 -7.26 10.27 -1.06
N PHE A 421 -7.80 9.77 -2.16
CA PHE A 421 -9.16 9.26 -2.24
C PHE A 421 -9.12 7.74 -2.33
N GLY A 422 -10.01 7.06 -1.63
CA GLY A 422 -10.03 5.62 -1.64
C GLY A 422 -11.37 5.01 -1.25
N LEU A 423 -11.48 3.73 -1.51
CA LEU A 423 -12.49 2.84 -0.95
C LEU A 423 -11.79 1.92 0.05
N GLN A 424 -12.42 1.65 1.17
CA GLN A 424 -11.89 0.90 2.32
C GLN A 424 -10.83 1.68 3.11
N GLU A 425 -10.47 1.17 4.28
CA GLU A 425 -9.40 1.73 5.10
C GLU A 425 -8.02 1.49 4.46
N ALA A 426 -7.00 2.20 4.95
CA ALA A 426 -5.64 2.08 4.42
C ALA A 426 -5.08 0.66 4.65
N PHE A 427 -5.43 0.03 5.81
CA PHE A 427 -4.99 -1.33 6.15
C PHE A 427 -5.98 -2.03 7.06
#